data_678388376a5b4c4f84e6c2446e88433f
#
_entry.id   678388376a5b4c4f84e6c2446e88433f
#
_cell.length_a   1.000
_cell.length_b   1.000
_cell.length_c   1.000
_cell.angle_alpha   90.00
_cell.angle_beta   90.00
_cell.angle_gamma   90.00
#
_symmetry.space_group_name_H-M   'P 1'
#
loop_
_entity.id
_entity.type
_entity.pdbx_description
1 polymer ?
#
loop_
_entity_poly.entity_id
_entity_poly.type
_entity_poly.pdbx_seq_one_letter_code
_entity_poly.pdbx_strand_id
1 'polypeptide(L)'
;LASRVRQEQGAGTSDLISGKYAGYEGLYNYFNIQATGSSRDQIVQNGLKEAKTGSTMMLPDGTVSSGSWDTPTKALIGGSLKFANLYILKNQNTLYAQKFDYDGQYNGKYWHQYMTNIMAPYSEGNQVRRSYTNSGQFRK
;
A
#
# COMPACT_ATOMS: atom_id res chain seq x y z
N LEU A 1 -8.87 -1.26 2.07
CA LEU A 1 -7.84 -0.22 1.92
C LEU A 1 -7.49 0.47 3.25
N ALA A 2 -8.47 0.89 4.07
CA ALA A 2 -8.21 1.56 5.35
C ALA A 2 -7.39 0.68 6.33
N SER A 3 -7.69 -0.61 6.42
CA SER A 3 -6.94 -1.56 7.24
C SER A 3 -5.48 -1.70 6.76
N ARG A 4 -5.27 -1.63 5.45
CA ARG A 4 -3.92 -1.67 4.86
C ARG A 4 -3.13 -0.41 5.24
N VAL A 5 -3.69 0.78 5.06
CA VAL A 5 -3.05 2.02 5.47
C VAL A 5 -2.67 1.98 6.96
N ARG A 6 -3.57 1.51 7.81
CA ARG A 6 -3.30 1.37 9.25
C ARG A 6 -2.16 0.38 9.53
N GLN A 7 -2.10 -0.73 8.81
CA GLN A 7 -1.03 -1.72 8.92
C GLN A 7 0.32 -1.11 8.54
N GLU A 8 0.37 -0.39 7.42
CA GLU A 8 1.60 0.18 6.87
C GLU A 8 2.11 1.38 7.70
N GLN A 9 1.20 2.19 8.24
CA GLN A 9 1.54 3.44 8.93
C GLN A 9 1.44 3.35 10.46
N GLY A 10 1.00 2.22 11.00
CA GLY A 10 0.88 2.01 12.45
C GLY A 10 0.03 3.10 13.13
N ALA A 11 0.65 3.80 14.10
CA ALA A 11 0.00 4.90 14.81
C ALA A 11 -0.02 6.24 14.05
N GLY A 12 0.38 6.27 12.78
CA GLY A 12 0.39 7.49 11.97
C GLY A 12 1.60 8.40 12.21
N THR A 13 2.68 7.87 12.77
CA THR A 13 3.93 8.61 13.06
C THR A 13 5.04 8.37 12.02
N SER A 14 4.72 7.69 10.92
CA SER A 14 5.68 7.38 9.88
C SER A 14 6.15 8.64 9.13
N ASP A 15 7.45 8.71 8.85
CA ASP A 15 8.04 9.79 8.05
C ASP A 15 7.45 9.84 6.62
N LEU A 16 6.95 8.71 6.10
CA LEU A 16 6.30 8.61 4.79
C LEU A 16 4.95 9.33 4.69
N ILE A 17 4.35 9.68 5.82
CA ILE A 17 3.06 10.38 5.87
C ILE A 17 3.10 11.67 6.68
N SER A 18 4.27 12.05 7.20
CA SER A 18 4.42 13.26 8.01
C SER A 18 4.31 14.54 7.17
N GLY A 19 4.66 14.48 5.89
CA GLY A 19 4.81 15.64 5.01
C GLY A 19 5.93 16.59 5.42
N LYS A 20 6.83 16.16 6.32
CA LYS A 20 7.88 16.99 6.92
C LYS A 20 9.30 16.45 6.68
N TYR A 21 9.45 15.38 5.94
CA TYR A 21 10.78 14.79 5.69
C TYR A 21 11.62 15.71 4.83
N ALA A 22 12.84 16.03 5.29
CA ALA A 22 13.76 17.00 4.66
C ALA A 22 14.03 16.65 3.17
N GLY A 23 13.80 17.61 2.27
CA GLY A 23 13.93 17.45 0.82
C GLY A 23 12.74 16.79 0.12
N TYR A 24 11.70 16.42 0.87
CA TYR A 24 10.46 15.81 0.39
C TYR A 24 9.22 16.38 1.11
N GLU A 25 9.31 17.62 1.53
CA GLU A 25 8.24 18.30 2.27
C GLU A 25 6.95 18.34 1.43
N GLY A 26 5.82 18.09 2.10
CA GLY A 26 4.51 18.06 1.45
C GLY A 26 4.23 16.80 0.63
N LEU A 27 5.07 15.77 0.69
CA LEU A 27 4.82 14.48 0.04
C LEU A 27 4.37 13.41 1.03
N TYR A 28 3.50 12.51 0.56
CA TYR A 28 2.86 11.48 1.38
C TYR A 28 2.83 10.14 0.64
N ASN A 29 3.11 9.04 1.34
CA ASN A 29 3.01 7.67 0.80
C ASN A 29 2.36 6.74 1.84
N TYR A 30 1.04 6.66 1.81
CA TYR A 30 0.25 5.90 2.80
C TYR A 30 0.36 4.37 2.66
N PHE A 31 0.80 3.87 1.51
CA PHE A 31 0.85 2.44 1.21
C PHE A 31 2.27 1.87 1.18
N ASN A 32 3.27 2.65 1.59
CA ASN A 32 4.70 2.28 1.55
C ASN A 32 5.16 1.79 0.16
N ILE A 33 4.53 2.28 -0.91
CA ILE A 33 4.84 1.88 -2.28
C ILE A 33 6.28 2.29 -2.60
N GLN A 34 7.08 1.33 -3.10
CA GLN A 34 8.51 1.50 -3.37
C GLN A 34 9.36 1.93 -2.15
N ALA A 35 8.80 1.85 -0.93
CA ALA A 35 9.53 2.12 0.31
C ALA A 35 10.43 0.92 0.66
N THR A 36 11.51 0.75 -0.10
CA THR A 36 12.48 -0.35 0.04
C THR A 36 13.88 0.21 0.22
N GLY A 37 14.73 -0.54 0.91
CA GLY A 37 16.13 -0.13 1.15
C GLY A 37 16.76 -0.92 2.27
N SER A 38 18.07 -0.74 2.46
CA SER A 38 18.85 -1.38 3.52
C SER A 38 18.92 -0.55 4.82
N SER A 39 18.54 0.72 4.76
CA SER A 39 18.44 1.61 5.91
C SER A 39 17.09 2.32 5.96
N ARG A 40 16.69 2.80 7.16
CA ARG A 40 15.47 3.56 7.34
C ARG A 40 15.41 4.77 6.40
N ASP A 41 16.48 5.52 6.29
CA ASP A 41 16.51 6.71 5.42
C ASP A 41 16.32 6.35 3.95
N GLN A 42 16.96 5.28 3.48
CA GLN A 42 16.76 4.81 2.11
C GLN A 42 15.30 4.39 1.85
N ILE A 43 14.69 3.68 2.79
CA ILE A 43 13.29 3.26 2.71
C ILE A 43 12.37 4.48 2.57
N VAL A 44 12.56 5.48 3.45
CA VAL A 44 11.75 6.70 3.43
C VAL A 44 11.99 7.49 2.13
N GLN A 45 13.24 7.71 1.75
CA GLN A 45 13.58 8.45 0.53
C GLN A 45 13.03 7.76 -0.72
N ASN A 46 13.16 6.45 -0.85
CA ASN A 46 12.64 5.72 -2.01
C ASN A 46 11.11 5.79 -2.08
N GLY A 47 10.42 5.64 -0.96
CA GLY A 47 8.98 5.81 -0.89
C GLY A 47 8.51 7.24 -1.21
N LEU A 48 9.25 8.27 -0.80
CA LEU A 48 8.94 9.67 -1.09
C LEU A 48 9.34 10.08 -2.52
N LYS A 49 10.38 9.47 -3.10
CA LYS A 49 10.65 9.60 -4.55
C LYS A 49 9.48 9.09 -5.38
N GLU A 50 8.91 7.95 -5.01
CA GLU A 50 7.71 7.44 -5.64
C GLU A 50 6.54 8.44 -5.52
N ALA A 51 6.33 9.01 -4.34
CA ALA A 51 5.30 10.01 -4.11
C ALA A 51 5.54 11.30 -4.95
N LYS A 52 6.79 11.67 -5.19
CA LYS A 52 7.17 12.84 -6.01
C LYS A 52 6.84 12.63 -7.48
N THR A 53 7.14 11.46 -8.02
CA THR A 53 6.87 11.14 -9.42
C THR A 53 5.39 10.88 -9.67
N GLY A 54 4.71 10.33 -8.71
CA GLY A 54 3.33 9.89 -8.82
C GLY A 54 3.16 8.92 -9.99
N SER A 55 2.86 7.69 -9.75
CA SER A 55 2.67 6.75 -10.86
C SER A 55 1.49 7.14 -11.71
N THR A 56 1.73 7.29 -13.00
CA THR A 56 0.67 7.41 -13.98
C THR A 56 -0.12 6.12 -14.02
N MET A 57 -1.42 6.20 -13.78
CA MET A 57 -2.31 5.04 -13.71
C MET A 57 -3.56 5.29 -14.52
N MET A 58 -3.95 4.29 -15.31
CA MET A 58 -5.21 4.31 -16.03
C MET A 58 -6.33 3.85 -15.10
N LEU A 59 -7.34 4.69 -14.94
CA LEU A 59 -8.56 4.37 -14.22
C LEU A 59 -9.44 3.44 -15.06
N PRO A 60 -10.38 2.71 -14.43
CA PRO A 60 -11.31 1.83 -15.16
C PRO A 60 -12.17 2.56 -16.20
N ASP A 61 -12.38 3.85 -16.06
CA ASP A 61 -13.10 4.71 -17.02
C ASP A 61 -12.22 5.21 -18.17
N GLY A 62 -10.95 4.79 -18.24
CA GLY A 62 -10.00 5.20 -19.24
C GLY A 62 -9.30 6.53 -18.96
N THR A 63 -9.64 7.23 -17.89
CA THR A 63 -8.91 8.44 -17.49
C THR A 63 -7.55 8.11 -16.90
N VAL A 64 -6.62 9.04 -16.99
CA VAL A 64 -5.26 8.89 -16.47
C VAL A 64 -5.10 9.73 -15.22
N SER A 65 -4.84 9.09 -14.10
CA SER A 65 -4.40 9.77 -12.88
C SER A 65 -2.88 9.84 -12.88
N SER A 66 -2.34 11.04 -12.95
CA SER A 66 -0.90 11.29 -12.87
C SER A 66 -0.63 12.48 -11.96
N GLY A 67 0.55 12.50 -11.39
CA GLY A 67 1.01 13.62 -10.59
C GLY A 67 1.46 13.23 -9.18
N SER A 68 2.22 14.13 -8.59
CA SER A 68 2.79 13.94 -7.26
C SER A 68 1.72 13.75 -6.18
N TRP A 69 2.05 12.96 -5.19
CA TRP A 69 1.22 12.73 -4.00
C TRP A 69 1.50 13.83 -2.96
N ASP A 70 1.25 15.07 -3.37
CA ASP A 70 1.54 16.31 -2.62
C ASP A 70 0.44 16.70 -1.63
N THR A 71 -0.63 15.93 -1.55
CA THR A 71 -1.65 16.03 -0.52
C THR A 71 -2.05 14.66 -0.01
N PRO A 72 -2.54 14.55 1.24
CA PRO A 72 -3.07 13.30 1.78
C PRO A 72 -4.09 12.63 0.87
N THR A 73 -5.00 13.41 0.29
CA THR A 73 -6.05 12.90 -0.62
C THR A 73 -5.45 12.32 -1.89
N LYS A 74 -4.54 13.03 -2.56
CA LYS A 74 -3.86 12.51 -3.76
C LYS A 74 -3.05 11.26 -3.45
N ALA A 75 -2.36 11.21 -2.31
CA ALA A 75 -1.59 10.05 -1.89
C ALA A 75 -2.48 8.83 -1.60
N LEU A 76 -3.64 9.03 -0.99
CA LEU A 76 -4.60 7.95 -0.76
C LEU A 76 -5.20 7.44 -2.07
N ILE A 77 -5.63 8.32 -2.95
CA ILE A 77 -6.20 7.93 -4.25
C ILE A 77 -5.13 7.24 -5.11
N GLY A 78 -3.99 7.90 -5.33
CA GLY A 78 -2.91 7.38 -6.17
C GLY A 78 -2.34 6.07 -5.64
N GLY A 79 -2.09 5.99 -4.34
CA GLY A 79 -1.62 4.77 -3.69
C GLY A 79 -2.63 3.63 -3.77
N SER A 80 -3.92 3.90 -3.59
CA SER A 80 -4.99 2.90 -3.74
C SER A 80 -5.05 2.35 -5.16
N LEU A 81 -5.00 3.21 -6.16
CA LEU A 81 -5.00 2.82 -7.58
C LEU A 81 -3.78 1.97 -7.91
N LYS A 82 -2.60 2.41 -7.47
CA LYS A 82 -1.37 1.64 -7.68
C LYS A 82 -1.45 0.27 -7.02
N PHE A 83 -1.91 0.20 -5.78
CA PHE A 83 -2.09 -1.05 -5.06
C PHE A 83 -3.09 -1.98 -5.78
N ALA A 84 -4.22 -1.42 -6.26
CA ALA A 84 -5.19 -2.20 -7.04
C ALA A 84 -4.57 -2.78 -8.31
N ASN A 85 -3.82 -1.99 -9.06
CA ASN A 85 -3.14 -2.44 -10.28
C ASN A 85 -2.04 -3.48 -10.01
N LEU A 86 -1.32 -3.33 -8.90
CA LEU A 86 -0.24 -4.26 -8.55
C LEU A 86 -0.77 -5.62 -8.10
N TYR A 87 -1.89 -5.67 -7.39
CA TYR A 87 -2.36 -6.88 -6.73
C TYR A 87 -3.79 -7.27 -7.12
N ILE A 88 -4.77 -6.38 -6.95
CA ILE A 88 -6.19 -6.74 -7.06
C ILE A 88 -6.56 -7.12 -8.50
N LEU A 89 -6.15 -6.31 -9.47
CA LEU A 89 -6.40 -6.59 -10.89
C LEU A 89 -5.58 -7.76 -11.45
N LYS A 90 -4.68 -8.31 -10.64
CA LYS A 90 -3.88 -9.51 -10.94
C LYS A 90 -4.39 -10.74 -10.19
N ASN A 91 -5.66 -10.77 -9.82
CA ASN A 91 -6.29 -11.84 -9.04
C ASN A 91 -5.70 -12.06 -7.62
N GLN A 92 -4.82 -11.19 -7.16
CA GLN A 92 -4.31 -11.21 -5.79
C GLN A 92 -5.20 -10.37 -4.87
N ASN A 93 -6.49 -10.68 -4.85
CA ASN A 93 -7.53 -9.90 -4.16
C ASN A 93 -7.75 -10.28 -2.68
N THR A 94 -7.06 -11.30 -2.20
CA THR A 94 -7.05 -11.69 -0.79
C THR A 94 -5.67 -11.48 -0.18
N LEU A 95 -5.60 -11.35 1.16
CA LEU A 95 -4.32 -11.25 1.88
C LEU A 95 -3.41 -12.45 1.63
N TYR A 96 -4.02 -13.63 1.53
CA TYR A 96 -3.29 -14.87 1.23
C TYR A 96 -2.72 -14.86 -0.19
N ALA A 97 -3.53 -14.52 -1.19
CA ALA A 97 -3.09 -14.42 -2.59
C ALA A 97 -1.99 -13.37 -2.78
N GLN A 98 -2.11 -12.22 -2.11
CA GLN A 98 -1.08 -11.17 -2.13
C GLN A 98 0.23 -11.64 -1.50
N LYS A 99 0.16 -12.41 -0.41
CA LYS A 99 1.36 -12.91 0.26
C LYS A 99 2.05 -14.02 -0.51
N PHE A 100 1.30 -14.96 -1.05
CA PHE A 100 1.90 -16.20 -1.58
C PHE A 100 1.90 -16.29 -3.10
N ASP A 101 1.16 -15.41 -3.81
CA ASP A 101 1.11 -15.41 -5.28
C ASP A 101 0.95 -16.83 -5.87
N TYR A 102 -0.02 -17.56 -5.35
CA TYR A 102 -0.20 -18.98 -5.68
C TYR A 102 -0.78 -19.20 -7.08
N ASP A 103 -1.42 -18.19 -7.67
CA ASP A 103 -2.03 -18.27 -9.00
C ASP A 103 -0.98 -18.17 -10.12
N GLY A 104 0.10 -17.44 -9.88
CA GLY A 104 1.26 -17.39 -10.75
C GLY A 104 1.02 -16.79 -12.13
N GLN A 105 -0.01 -15.97 -12.31
CA GLN A 105 -0.34 -15.34 -13.60
C GLN A 105 0.77 -14.42 -14.14
N TYR A 106 1.70 -14.01 -13.28
CA TYR A 106 2.86 -13.20 -13.65
C TYR A 106 4.16 -13.94 -13.32
N ASN A 107 4.93 -14.27 -14.32
CA ASN A 107 6.28 -14.88 -14.18
C ASN A 107 6.36 -16.17 -13.34
N GLY A 108 5.23 -16.87 -13.11
CA GLY A 108 5.18 -18.09 -12.33
C GLY A 108 4.74 -17.90 -10.87
N LYS A 109 4.43 -19.03 -10.23
CA LYS A 109 3.92 -19.04 -8.84
C LYS A 109 4.96 -18.47 -7.87
N TYR A 110 4.48 -17.75 -6.86
CA TYR A 110 5.27 -17.19 -5.75
C TYR A 110 6.24 -16.06 -6.15
N TRP A 111 6.12 -15.52 -7.36
CA TRP A 111 7.00 -14.45 -7.84
C TRP A 111 6.58 -13.07 -7.34
N HIS A 112 5.30 -12.75 -7.41
CA HIS A 112 4.77 -11.42 -7.06
C HIS A 112 4.19 -11.39 -5.65
N GLN A 113 5.04 -11.59 -4.64
CA GLN A 113 4.64 -11.64 -3.25
C GLN A 113 4.64 -10.24 -2.61
N TYR A 114 3.58 -9.94 -1.87
CA TYR A 114 3.50 -8.77 -1.01
C TYR A 114 3.96 -9.14 0.41
N MET A 115 4.87 -8.37 0.98
CA MET A 115 5.51 -8.57 2.28
C MET A 115 6.44 -9.79 2.37
N THR A 116 7.55 -9.62 3.04
CA THR A 116 8.51 -10.71 3.35
C THR A 116 8.08 -11.54 4.55
N ASN A 117 7.35 -10.94 5.51
CA ASN A 117 6.91 -11.63 6.73
C ASN A 117 5.82 -12.66 6.42
N ILE A 118 6.11 -13.94 6.72
CA ILE A 118 5.19 -15.06 6.51
C ILE A 118 3.89 -14.94 7.33
N MET A 119 3.94 -14.28 8.48
CA MET A 119 2.78 -14.10 9.37
C MET A 119 1.95 -12.86 9.01
N ALA A 120 2.34 -12.07 8.01
CA ALA A 120 1.64 -10.84 7.65
C ALA A 120 0.15 -11.05 7.33
N PRO A 121 -0.27 -12.04 6.50
CA PRO A 121 -1.67 -12.28 6.22
C PRO A 121 -2.50 -12.61 7.47
N TYR A 122 -1.92 -13.37 8.39
CA TYR A 122 -2.57 -13.72 9.66
C TYR A 122 -2.75 -12.50 10.56
N SER A 123 -1.71 -11.68 10.69
CA SER A 123 -1.75 -10.47 11.51
C SER A 123 -2.75 -9.46 10.97
N GLU A 124 -2.74 -9.20 9.67
CA GLU A 124 -3.69 -8.30 9.02
C GLU A 124 -5.12 -8.83 9.08
N GLY A 125 -5.32 -10.12 8.81
CA GLY A 125 -6.63 -10.75 8.92
C GLY A 125 -7.23 -10.60 10.32
N ASN A 126 -6.41 -10.77 11.35
CA ASN A 126 -6.85 -10.55 12.74
C ASN A 126 -7.16 -9.07 13.03
N GLN A 127 -6.41 -8.12 12.48
CA GLN A 127 -6.73 -6.69 12.64
C GLN A 127 -8.06 -6.34 11.97
N VAL A 128 -8.29 -6.80 10.76
CA VAL A 128 -9.54 -6.62 10.03
C VAL A 128 -10.69 -7.21 10.84
N ARG A 129 -10.57 -8.47 11.28
CA ARG A 129 -11.58 -9.15 12.11
C ARG A 129 -11.91 -8.36 13.38
N ARG A 130 -10.90 -7.91 14.13
CA ARG A 130 -11.09 -7.10 15.34
C ARG A 130 -11.81 -5.80 15.05
N SER A 131 -11.46 -5.11 13.96
CA SER A 131 -12.11 -3.87 13.55
C SER A 131 -13.59 -4.08 13.27
N TYR A 132 -13.95 -5.12 12.54
CA TYR A 132 -15.36 -5.46 12.27
C TYR A 132 -16.11 -5.91 13.54
N THR A 133 -15.47 -6.68 14.41
CA THR A 133 -16.07 -7.10 15.68
C THR A 133 -16.37 -5.90 16.58
N ASN A 134 -15.40 -4.98 16.70
CA ASN A 134 -15.54 -3.80 17.55
C ASN A 134 -16.55 -2.78 17.00
N SER A 135 -16.72 -2.73 15.67
CA SER A 135 -17.72 -1.86 15.03
C SER A 135 -19.13 -2.46 15.02
N GLY A 136 -19.31 -3.68 15.54
CA GLY A 136 -20.60 -4.38 15.53
C GLY A 136 -21.08 -4.83 14.15
N GLN A 137 -20.22 -4.79 13.14
CA GLN A 137 -20.56 -5.15 11.77
C GLN A 137 -20.49 -6.66 11.50
N PHE A 138 -19.91 -7.44 12.38
CA PHE A 138 -20.07 -8.89 12.40
C PHE A 138 -21.43 -9.23 13.01
N ARG A 139 -22.47 -9.24 12.20
CA ARG A 139 -23.71 -9.92 12.58
C ARG A 139 -23.52 -11.41 12.34
N LYS A 140 -23.82 -12.19 13.39
CA LYS A 140 -23.91 -13.64 13.33
C LYS A 140 -25.01 -14.08 12.36
#